data_e72acd15052a353b690f570fa720d1c3
#
_entry.id   e72acd15052a353b690f570fa720d1c3
#
_cell.length_a   1.000
_cell.length_b   1.000
_cell.length_c   1.000
_cell.angle_alpha   90.00
_cell.angle_beta   90.00
_cell.angle_gamma   90.00
#
_symmetry.space_group_name_H-M   'P 1'
#
loop_
_entity.id
_entity.type
_entity.pdbx_description
1 polymer ?
#
loop_
_entity_poly.entity_id
_entity_poly.type
_entity_poly.pdbx_seq_one_letter_code
_entity_poly.pdbx_strand_id
1 'polypeptide(L)'
;MRTLLTCALTALLASVSAANAGAVVWKFEHKALVGSESIAGAVAESSLMAPGLKTVCDFSYGMTISNSNLKAAGKVSEVAISNCHTDSKACTVKSSTAQKLPWSAHGTTVGSTSYVVVEGVKFSILYAGEECALGETLVTFSGTAGGKYDNTAGTFTFDKASFLATGTAIEGLTEWNATFSTEALGPHKGQLLELG
;
A
#
# COMPACT_ATOMS: atom_id res chain seq x y z
N MET A 1 -17.73 -52.80 7.79
CA MET A 1 -16.31 -52.38 7.72
C MET A 1 -16.24 -51.11 6.90
N ARG A 2 -16.10 -49.93 7.55
CA ARG A 2 -15.93 -48.65 6.90
C ARG A 2 -14.50 -48.22 7.17
N THR A 3 -13.68 -48.19 6.13
CA THR A 3 -12.28 -47.78 6.16
C THR A 3 -12.22 -46.24 6.12
N LEU A 4 -11.78 -45.62 7.22
CA LEU A 4 -11.49 -44.20 7.30
C LEU A 4 -10.13 -43.92 6.66
N LEU A 5 -10.13 -43.23 5.52
CA LEU A 5 -8.93 -42.72 4.89
C LEU A 5 -8.57 -41.39 5.57
N THR A 6 -7.56 -41.44 6.42
CA THR A 6 -6.96 -40.25 7.03
C THR A 6 -6.00 -39.61 6.03
N CYS A 7 -6.40 -38.51 5.36
CA CYS A 7 -5.49 -37.66 4.59
C CYS A 7 -4.67 -36.83 5.59
N ALA A 8 -3.39 -37.17 5.74
CA ALA A 8 -2.40 -36.35 6.42
C ALA A 8 -2.00 -35.17 5.48
N LEU A 9 -2.50 -33.96 5.79
CA LEU A 9 -2.09 -32.75 5.16
C LEU A 9 -0.73 -32.34 5.77
N THR A 10 0.37 -32.70 5.12
CA THR A 10 1.71 -32.18 5.44
C THR A 10 1.79 -30.72 5.00
N ALA A 11 1.59 -29.80 5.93
CA ALA A 11 1.91 -28.39 5.75
C ALA A 11 3.43 -28.24 5.59
N LEU A 12 3.87 -28.01 4.35
CA LEU A 12 5.22 -27.55 4.06
C LEU A 12 5.32 -26.10 4.58
N LEU A 13 5.79 -25.94 5.81
CA LEU A 13 6.30 -24.67 6.29
C LEU A 13 7.59 -24.40 5.52
N ALA A 14 7.48 -23.61 4.45
CA ALA A 14 8.62 -22.98 3.84
C ALA A 14 9.22 -22.05 4.90
N SER A 15 10.27 -22.50 5.59
CA SER A 15 11.14 -21.68 6.39
C SER A 15 11.82 -20.70 5.42
N VAL A 16 11.22 -19.52 5.26
CA VAL A 16 11.92 -18.37 4.70
C VAL A 16 13.07 -18.10 5.66
N SER A 17 14.27 -18.53 5.28
CA SER A 17 15.50 -18.16 5.95
C SER A 17 15.46 -16.64 6.09
N ALA A 18 15.48 -16.13 7.31
CA ALA A 18 15.66 -14.72 7.60
C ALA A 18 17.04 -14.33 7.07
N ALA A 19 17.13 -14.07 5.77
CA ALA A 19 18.26 -13.37 5.20
C ALA A 19 18.37 -12.08 6.00
N ASN A 20 19.55 -11.82 6.59
CA ASN A 20 19.85 -10.66 7.41
C ASN A 20 19.23 -9.42 6.77
N ALA A 21 18.07 -9.00 7.28
CA ALA A 21 17.48 -7.73 6.92
C ALA A 21 18.40 -6.67 7.53
N GLY A 22 19.31 -6.13 6.73
CA GLY A 22 20.18 -5.04 7.14
C GLY A 22 19.31 -3.89 7.66
N ALA A 23 19.80 -3.15 8.62
CA ALA A 23 19.16 -1.94 9.09
C ALA A 23 19.08 -0.97 7.90
N VAL A 24 17.88 -0.62 7.48
CA VAL A 24 17.60 0.28 6.38
C VAL A 24 17.23 1.64 6.94
N VAL A 25 17.83 2.69 6.43
CA VAL A 25 17.61 4.07 6.87
C VAL A 25 17.21 4.95 5.70
N TRP A 26 16.44 5.99 6.00
CA TRP A 26 16.17 7.09 5.07
C TRP A 26 17.43 7.93 4.89
N LYS A 27 17.72 8.30 3.67
CA LYS A 27 18.86 9.14 3.29
C LYS A 27 18.43 10.22 2.31
N PHE A 28 19.16 11.34 2.32
CA PHE A 28 19.16 12.32 1.25
C PHE A 28 20.61 12.50 0.78
N GLU A 29 20.84 12.44 -0.53
CA GLU A 29 22.18 12.53 -1.11
C GLU A 29 23.20 11.62 -0.39
N HIS A 30 22.79 10.34 -0.18
CA HIS A 30 23.60 9.28 0.49
C HIS A 30 23.88 9.54 1.99
N LYS A 31 23.34 10.60 2.59
CA LYS A 31 23.49 10.90 4.02
C LYS A 31 22.25 10.46 4.79
N ALA A 32 22.46 9.72 5.87
CA ALA A 32 21.35 9.32 6.73
C ALA A 32 20.58 10.54 7.26
N LEU A 33 19.25 10.48 7.18
CA LEU A 33 18.38 11.53 7.73
C LEU A 33 18.59 11.64 9.23
N VAL A 34 18.84 12.86 9.70
CA VAL A 34 18.92 13.23 11.12
C VAL A 34 17.63 13.97 11.48
N GLY A 35 16.94 13.49 12.53
CA GLY A 35 15.64 14.04 12.92
C GLY A 35 14.50 13.46 12.09
N SER A 36 13.59 14.32 11.65
CA SER A 36 12.42 13.94 10.85
C SER A 36 12.23 14.89 9.67
N GLU A 37 11.62 14.38 8.62
CA GLU A 37 11.29 15.12 7.39
C GLU A 37 9.86 14.82 6.98
N SER A 38 9.16 15.81 6.45
CA SER A 38 7.86 15.64 5.82
C SER A 38 8.05 15.39 4.34
N ILE A 39 7.43 14.33 3.85
CA ILE A 39 7.41 13.99 2.43
C ILE A 39 5.97 13.86 1.93
N ALA A 40 5.78 14.10 0.66
CA ALA A 40 4.52 13.84 -0.02
C ALA A 40 4.75 13.04 -1.29
N GLY A 41 3.69 12.44 -1.77
CA GLY A 41 3.70 11.77 -3.05
C GLY A 41 2.31 11.60 -3.63
N ALA A 42 2.28 11.35 -4.92
CA ALA A 42 1.03 11.14 -5.65
C ALA A 42 1.21 10.07 -6.72
N VAL A 43 0.10 9.46 -7.09
CA VAL A 43 -0.03 8.60 -8.25
C VAL A 43 -1.36 8.90 -8.93
N ALA A 44 -1.33 9.05 -10.23
CA ALA A 44 -2.52 9.03 -11.07
C ALA A 44 -2.81 7.59 -11.51
N GLU A 45 -4.10 7.27 -11.65
CA GLU A 45 -4.56 6.01 -12.24
C GLU A 45 -4.05 4.74 -11.52
N SER A 46 -3.96 4.75 -10.19
CA SER A 46 -3.73 3.52 -9.44
C SER A 46 -4.91 2.56 -9.59
N SER A 47 -4.66 1.27 -9.74
CA SER A 47 -5.73 0.30 -9.96
C SER A 47 -5.95 -0.64 -8.77
N LEU A 48 -7.23 -0.81 -8.41
CA LEU A 48 -7.72 -1.76 -7.43
C LEU A 48 -8.52 -2.84 -8.17
N MET A 49 -8.09 -4.08 -8.07
CA MET A 49 -8.73 -5.24 -8.73
C MET A 49 -9.47 -6.08 -7.71
N ALA A 50 -10.72 -5.75 -7.45
CA ALA A 50 -11.61 -6.59 -6.66
C ALA A 50 -12.28 -7.67 -7.54
N PRO A 51 -12.79 -8.77 -6.98
CA PRO A 51 -13.50 -9.77 -7.76
C PRO A 51 -14.65 -9.16 -8.59
N GLY A 52 -14.49 -9.17 -9.92
CA GLY A 52 -15.51 -8.68 -10.87
C GLY A 52 -15.56 -7.17 -11.08
N LEU A 53 -14.68 -6.39 -10.46
CA LEU A 53 -14.65 -4.94 -10.66
C LEU A 53 -13.23 -4.38 -10.56
N LYS A 54 -12.81 -3.67 -11.60
CA LYS A 54 -11.61 -2.84 -11.57
C LYS A 54 -12.01 -1.41 -11.24
N THR A 55 -11.37 -0.84 -10.24
CA THR A 55 -11.51 0.58 -9.88
C THR A 55 -10.17 1.27 -10.08
N VAL A 56 -10.17 2.43 -10.69
CA VAL A 56 -9.00 3.27 -10.91
C VAL A 56 -9.22 4.57 -10.15
N CYS A 57 -8.23 4.99 -9.37
CA CYS A 57 -8.26 6.23 -8.59
C CYS A 57 -6.90 6.93 -8.62
N ASP A 58 -6.93 8.23 -8.45
CA ASP A 58 -5.74 8.99 -8.07
C ASP A 58 -5.57 8.94 -6.55
N PHE A 59 -4.33 8.75 -6.10
CA PHE A 59 -3.98 8.81 -4.69
C PHE A 59 -2.89 9.84 -4.46
N SER A 60 -3.00 10.57 -3.35
CA SER A 60 -1.91 11.35 -2.81
C SER A 60 -1.76 11.10 -1.31
N TYR A 61 -0.55 11.27 -0.79
CA TYR A 61 -0.27 11.07 0.63
C TYR A 61 0.69 12.14 1.16
N GLY A 62 0.58 12.40 2.46
CA GLY A 62 1.57 13.10 3.26
C GLY A 62 2.09 12.17 4.36
N MET A 63 3.41 12.10 4.50
CA MET A 63 4.08 11.23 5.47
C MET A 63 5.22 11.97 6.16
N THR A 64 5.36 11.75 7.46
CA THR A 64 6.57 12.14 8.21
C THR A 64 7.47 10.92 8.31
N ILE A 65 8.73 11.07 7.88
CA ILE A 65 9.76 10.04 7.96
C ILE A 65 10.82 10.39 9.00
N SER A 66 11.46 9.37 9.57
CA SER A 66 12.59 9.51 10.50
C SER A 66 13.40 8.23 10.53
N ASN A 67 14.62 8.30 11.04
CA ASN A 67 15.40 7.11 11.38
C ASN A 67 15.30 6.89 12.90
N SER A 68 14.55 5.88 13.30
CA SER A 68 14.40 5.49 14.71
C SER A 68 15.19 4.21 14.97
N ASN A 69 16.10 4.24 15.95
CA ASN A 69 16.98 3.11 16.28
C ASN A 69 17.69 2.53 15.05
N LEU A 70 18.21 3.40 14.19
CA LEU A 70 18.88 3.04 12.91
C LEU A 70 17.98 2.29 11.93
N LYS A 71 16.67 2.54 12.00
CA LYS A 71 15.69 1.96 11.06
C LYS A 71 14.83 3.06 10.46
N ALA A 72 14.60 2.95 9.15
CA ALA A 72 13.66 3.81 8.45
C ALA A 72 12.25 3.60 9.01
N ALA A 73 11.66 4.66 9.53
CA ALA A 73 10.30 4.70 10.05
C ALA A 73 9.52 5.84 9.42
N GLY A 74 8.21 5.76 9.42
CA GLY A 74 7.33 6.79 8.91
C GLY A 74 5.91 6.69 9.44
N LYS A 75 5.17 7.79 9.29
CA LYS A 75 3.75 7.89 9.60
C LYS A 75 3.03 8.59 8.47
N VAL A 76 2.15 7.89 7.78
CA VAL A 76 1.27 8.45 6.76
C VAL A 76 0.10 9.11 7.48
N SER A 77 0.08 10.43 7.53
CA SER A 77 -0.90 11.23 8.27
C SER A 77 -2.02 11.79 7.38
N GLU A 78 -1.75 11.87 6.09
CA GLU A 78 -2.69 12.41 5.10
C GLU A 78 -2.79 11.46 3.92
N VAL A 79 -4.01 11.22 3.45
CA VAL A 79 -4.29 10.47 2.22
C VAL A 79 -5.52 11.08 1.58
N ALA A 80 -5.38 11.49 0.33
CA ALA A 80 -6.51 11.86 -0.51
C ALA A 80 -6.68 10.82 -1.62
N ILE A 81 -7.92 10.45 -1.89
CA ILE A 81 -8.32 9.53 -2.95
C ILE A 81 -9.35 10.27 -3.80
N SER A 82 -9.08 10.42 -5.07
CA SER A 82 -9.88 11.24 -5.98
C SER A 82 -9.96 10.63 -7.38
N ASN A 83 -10.77 11.25 -8.24
CA ASN A 83 -10.93 10.87 -9.65
C ASN A 83 -11.21 9.37 -9.86
N CYS A 84 -11.92 8.77 -8.91
CA CYS A 84 -12.22 7.35 -8.96
C CYS A 84 -13.27 7.03 -10.03
N HIS A 85 -12.98 6.01 -10.81
CA HIS A 85 -13.91 5.45 -11.79
C HIS A 85 -13.75 3.92 -11.87
N THR A 86 -14.74 3.25 -12.43
CA THR A 86 -14.70 1.81 -12.63
C THR A 86 -14.62 1.49 -14.12
N ASP A 87 -14.19 0.28 -14.46
CA ASP A 87 -14.23 -0.25 -15.82
C ASP A 87 -15.67 -0.62 -16.28
N SER A 88 -16.60 -0.73 -15.32
CA SER A 88 -18.01 -0.97 -15.58
C SER A 88 -18.78 0.35 -15.70
N LYS A 89 -19.44 0.56 -16.82
CA LYS A 89 -20.34 1.73 -16.99
C LYS A 89 -21.56 1.70 -16.07
N ALA A 90 -21.92 0.51 -15.57
CA ALA A 90 -23.04 0.32 -14.65
C ALA A 90 -22.74 0.77 -13.22
N CYS A 91 -21.44 0.78 -12.82
CA CYS A 91 -21.02 1.16 -11.47
C CYS A 91 -20.28 2.51 -11.50
N THR A 92 -20.65 3.41 -10.62
CA THR A 92 -19.97 4.69 -10.40
C THR A 92 -19.42 4.77 -8.99
N VAL A 93 -18.33 5.50 -8.81
CA VAL A 93 -17.82 5.83 -7.47
C VAL A 93 -18.46 7.14 -7.00
N LYS A 94 -19.12 7.10 -5.85
CA LYS A 94 -19.78 8.27 -5.23
C LYS A 94 -18.82 9.00 -4.27
N SER A 95 -18.06 8.25 -3.51
CA SER A 95 -17.09 8.81 -2.58
C SER A 95 -15.99 7.81 -2.25
N SER A 96 -14.87 8.34 -1.78
CA SER A 96 -13.73 7.58 -1.31
C SER A 96 -13.15 8.28 -0.07
N THR A 97 -12.70 7.51 0.92
CA THR A 97 -12.22 8.08 2.19
C THR A 97 -11.16 7.18 2.82
N ALA A 98 -10.01 7.76 3.16
CA ALA A 98 -9.02 7.11 4.02
C ALA A 98 -9.52 7.07 5.46
N GLN A 99 -9.17 6.00 6.18
CA GLN A 99 -9.63 5.75 7.54
C GLN A 99 -8.47 5.37 8.44
N LYS A 100 -8.64 5.59 9.74
CA LYS A 100 -7.69 5.20 10.80
C LYS A 100 -6.26 5.72 10.58
N LEU A 101 -6.13 6.93 10.04
CA LEU A 101 -4.83 7.61 10.01
C LEU A 101 -4.38 7.95 11.45
N PRO A 102 -3.07 8.00 11.71
CA PRO A 102 -1.97 7.74 10.78
C PRO A 102 -1.70 6.24 10.60
N TRP A 103 -1.31 5.84 9.38
CA TRP A 103 -0.78 4.51 9.12
C TRP A 103 0.72 4.47 9.40
N SER A 104 1.23 3.36 9.93
CA SER A 104 2.66 3.18 10.16
C SER A 104 3.37 2.79 8.87
N ALA A 105 4.58 3.31 8.68
CA ALA A 105 5.43 2.90 7.57
C ALA A 105 6.83 2.55 8.07
N HIS A 106 7.50 1.62 7.41
CA HIS A 106 8.90 1.31 7.68
C HIS A 106 9.61 0.83 6.42
N GLY A 107 10.93 1.03 6.41
CA GLY A 107 11.80 0.49 5.36
C GLY A 107 12.31 -0.89 5.74
N THR A 108 12.47 -1.75 4.74
CA THR A 108 13.09 -3.07 4.88
C THR A 108 13.82 -3.45 3.61
N THR A 109 14.70 -4.46 3.67
CA THR A 109 15.37 -5.03 2.48
C THR A 109 15.10 -6.51 2.38
N VAL A 110 14.98 -7.00 1.14
CA VAL A 110 15.00 -8.43 0.82
C VAL A 110 16.09 -8.64 -0.25
N GLY A 111 17.17 -9.26 0.14
CA GLY A 111 18.40 -9.29 -0.69
C GLY A 111 18.95 -7.86 -0.88
N SER A 112 19.13 -7.45 -2.13
CA SER A 112 19.58 -6.10 -2.49
C SER A 112 18.45 -5.11 -2.78
N THR A 113 17.19 -5.52 -2.61
CA THR A 113 16.04 -4.69 -2.95
C THR A 113 15.45 -4.06 -1.70
N SER A 114 15.28 -2.74 -1.73
CA SER A 114 14.62 -1.97 -0.66
C SER A 114 13.11 -1.93 -0.87
N TYR A 115 12.38 -1.99 0.24
CA TYR A 115 10.92 -1.93 0.27
C TYR A 115 10.45 -0.94 1.31
N VAL A 116 9.35 -0.25 1.01
CA VAL A 116 8.53 0.48 1.99
C VAL A 116 7.32 -0.38 2.32
N VAL A 117 7.12 -0.65 3.58
CA VAL A 117 5.94 -1.38 4.08
C VAL A 117 5.06 -0.41 4.83
N VAL A 118 3.79 -0.32 4.44
CA VAL A 118 2.76 0.51 5.09
C VAL A 118 1.76 -0.41 5.76
N GLU A 119 1.64 -0.30 7.08
CA GLU A 119 0.78 -1.12 7.91
C GLU A 119 -0.48 -0.37 8.34
N GLY A 120 -1.56 -1.11 8.57
CA GLY A 120 -2.82 -0.54 9.03
C GLY A 120 -3.55 0.28 7.96
N VAL A 121 -3.18 0.10 6.69
CA VAL A 121 -3.87 0.73 5.57
C VAL A 121 -5.36 0.42 5.66
N LYS A 122 -6.18 1.47 5.63
CA LYS A 122 -7.64 1.32 5.60
C LYS A 122 -8.27 2.49 4.86
N PHE A 123 -9.07 2.17 3.85
CA PHE A 123 -9.88 3.16 3.13
C PHE A 123 -11.17 2.52 2.63
N SER A 124 -12.14 3.35 2.31
CA SER A 124 -13.43 2.89 1.78
C SER A 124 -13.79 3.62 0.50
N ILE A 125 -14.50 2.91 -0.38
CA ILE A 125 -15.08 3.44 -1.61
C ILE A 125 -16.57 3.10 -1.61
N LEU A 126 -17.41 4.12 -1.82
CA LEU A 126 -18.86 3.96 -2.01
C LEU A 126 -19.15 3.82 -3.50
N TYR A 127 -19.63 2.68 -3.88
CA TYR A 127 -20.11 2.39 -5.23
C TYR A 127 -21.62 2.59 -5.31
N ALA A 128 -22.13 3.01 -6.46
CA ALA A 128 -23.54 3.08 -6.76
C ALA A 128 -23.80 3.00 -8.26
N GLY A 129 -25.05 2.79 -8.64
CA GLY A 129 -25.55 2.72 -10.02
C GLY A 129 -26.78 1.83 -10.09
N GLU A 130 -27.74 2.18 -10.90
CA GLU A 130 -29.02 1.41 -11.02
C GLU A 130 -28.77 -0.02 -11.54
N GLU A 131 -27.79 -0.17 -12.44
CA GLU A 131 -27.40 -1.46 -13.03
C GLU A 131 -26.10 -2.02 -12.41
N CYS A 132 -25.58 -1.38 -11.35
CA CYS A 132 -24.40 -1.87 -10.66
C CYS A 132 -24.74 -3.15 -9.89
N ALA A 133 -24.04 -4.25 -10.21
CA ALA A 133 -24.27 -5.52 -9.54
C ALA A 133 -24.01 -5.46 -8.03
N LEU A 134 -23.24 -4.46 -7.59
CA LEU A 134 -23.00 -4.19 -6.17
C LEU A 134 -24.14 -3.41 -5.49
N GLY A 135 -25.04 -2.79 -6.28
CA GLY A 135 -25.98 -1.80 -5.77
C GLY A 135 -25.28 -0.58 -5.17
N GLU A 136 -25.91 0.08 -4.19
CA GLU A 136 -25.23 1.08 -3.37
C GLU A 136 -24.49 0.39 -2.23
N THR A 137 -23.17 0.26 -2.38
CA THR A 137 -22.34 -0.53 -1.47
C THR A 137 -21.07 0.22 -1.08
N LEU A 138 -20.85 0.33 0.23
CA LEU A 138 -19.59 0.79 0.80
C LEU A 138 -18.63 -0.41 0.90
N VAL A 139 -17.55 -0.37 0.16
CA VAL A 139 -16.48 -1.37 0.24
C VAL A 139 -15.30 -0.80 1.00
N THR A 140 -14.87 -1.51 2.03
CA THR A 140 -13.69 -1.15 2.84
C THR A 140 -12.52 -2.06 2.45
N PHE A 141 -11.40 -1.45 2.15
CA PHE A 141 -10.14 -2.09 1.86
C PHE A 141 -9.22 -1.94 3.08
N SER A 142 -8.61 -3.04 3.53
CA SER A 142 -7.72 -3.01 4.68
C SER A 142 -6.60 -4.02 4.55
N GLY A 143 -5.42 -3.67 5.10
CA GLY A 143 -4.27 -4.58 5.06
C GLY A 143 -2.93 -3.90 5.31
N THR A 144 -1.89 -4.59 4.88
CA THR A 144 -0.51 -4.10 4.83
C THR A 144 -0.05 -4.09 3.39
N ALA A 145 0.50 -2.97 2.94
CA ALA A 145 1.03 -2.82 1.59
C ALA A 145 2.56 -2.75 1.61
N GLY A 146 3.22 -3.62 0.85
CA GLY A 146 4.67 -3.58 0.62
C GLY A 146 4.97 -3.11 -0.80
N GLY A 147 5.70 -2.00 -0.94
CA GLY A 147 6.12 -1.46 -2.23
C GLY A 147 7.64 -1.51 -2.40
N LYS A 148 8.11 -1.90 -3.58
CA LYS A 148 9.52 -1.82 -3.94
C LYS A 148 9.93 -0.35 -4.06
N TYR A 149 11.05 0.02 -3.42
CA TYR A 149 11.62 1.36 -3.51
C TYR A 149 12.70 1.44 -4.58
N ASP A 150 12.60 2.42 -5.47
CA ASP A 150 13.62 2.74 -6.47
C ASP A 150 14.39 3.99 -6.02
N ASN A 151 15.62 3.78 -5.57
CA ASN A 151 16.50 4.86 -5.10
C ASN A 151 16.95 5.82 -6.22
N THR A 152 16.86 5.41 -7.48
CA THR A 152 17.26 6.25 -8.62
C THR A 152 16.13 7.21 -9.01
N ALA A 153 14.91 6.72 -8.95
CA ALA A 153 13.73 7.50 -9.33
C ALA A 153 13.05 8.19 -8.13
N GLY A 154 13.40 7.81 -6.89
CA GLY A 154 12.70 8.28 -5.69
C GLY A 154 11.23 7.85 -5.68
N THR A 155 10.94 6.63 -6.13
CA THR A 155 9.58 6.12 -6.23
C THR A 155 9.42 4.81 -5.46
N PHE A 156 8.20 4.53 -5.00
CA PHE A 156 7.87 3.19 -4.54
C PHE A 156 6.66 2.64 -5.30
N THR A 157 6.81 1.39 -5.72
CA THR A 157 5.83 0.68 -6.54
C THR A 157 5.21 -0.44 -5.74
N PHE A 158 3.90 -0.39 -5.57
CA PHE A 158 3.08 -1.51 -5.14
C PHE A 158 2.67 -2.30 -6.38
N ASP A 159 3.17 -3.54 -6.48
CA ASP A 159 2.80 -4.48 -7.53
C ASP A 159 2.01 -5.61 -6.88
N LYS A 160 0.72 -5.67 -7.17
CA LYS A 160 -0.23 -6.64 -6.60
C LYS A 160 -0.24 -6.66 -5.07
N ALA A 161 -0.11 -5.49 -4.43
CA ALA A 161 -0.31 -5.41 -2.99
C ALA A 161 -1.74 -5.87 -2.65
N SER A 162 -1.85 -6.83 -1.73
CA SER A 162 -3.14 -7.46 -1.42
C SER A 162 -3.82 -6.79 -0.24
N PHE A 163 -5.07 -6.40 -0.44
CA PHE A 163 -5.96 -5.92 0.61
C PHE A 163 -7.16 -6.85 0.79
N LEU A 164 -7.67 -6.92 2.00
CA LEU A 164 -8.98 -7.50 2.24
C LEU A 164 -10.06 -6.46 1.90
N ALA A 165 -10.88 -6.73 0.90
CA ALA A 165 -12.08 -5.96 0.61
C ALA A 165 -13.25 -6.55 1.39
N THR A 166 -14.01 -5.70 2.08
CA THR A 166 -15.21 -6.08 2.82
C THR A 166 -16.36 -5.13 2.50
N GLY A 167 -17.49 -5.67 2.12
CA GLY A 167 -18.73 -4.93 1.79
C GLY A 167 -19.88 -5.90 1.64
N THR A 168 -21.10 -5.41 1.52
CA THR A 168 -22.29 -6.27 1.43
C THR A 168 -22.31 -7.17 0.20
N ALA A 169 -21.65 -6.77 -0.87
CA ALA A 169 -21.64 -7.50 -2.14
C ALA A 169 -20.22 -7.88 -2.60
N ILE A 170 -19.18 -7.47 -1.89
CA ILE A 170 -17.77 -7.82 -2.18
C ILE A 170 -17.10 -8.27 -0.88
N GLU A 171 -16.56 -9.47 -0.89
CA GLU A 171 -15.65 -9.96 0.14
C GLU A 171 -14.53 -10.76 -0.52
N GLY A 172 -13.29 -10.47 -0.15
CA GLY A 172 -12.14 -11.21 -0.66
C GLY A 172 -10.89 -10.37 -0.82
N LEU A 173 -9.86 -10.98 -1.40
CA LEU A 173 -8.60 -10.30 -1.68
C LEU A 173 -8.73 -9.42 -2.92
N THR A 174 -8.19 -8.22 -2.80
CA THR A 174 -8.09 -7.22 -3.86
C THR A 174 -6.63 -6.93 -4.12
N GLU A 175 -6.22 -6.88 -5.37
CA GLU A 175 -4.88 -6.45 -5.77
C GLU A 175 -4.84 -4.94 -6.01
N TRP A 176 -3.82 -4.30 -5.49
CA TRP A 176 -3.56 -2.87 -5.70
C TRP A 176 -2.24 -2.67 -6.43
N ASN A 177 -2.29 -1.91 -7.51
CA ASN A 177 -1.13 -1.53 -8.31
C ASN A 177 -1.02 -0.01 -8.34
N ALA A 178 0.13 0.51 -7.91
CA ALA A 178 0.39 1.95 -7.84
C ALA A 178 1.89 2.23 -7.83
N THR A 179 2.33 3.28 -8.50
CA THR A 179 3.70 3.79 -8.40
C THR A 179 3.65 5.23 -7.95
N PHE A 180 4.11 5.48 -6.72
CA PHE A 180 4.14 6.80 -6.12
C PHE A 180 5.50 7.46 -6.34
N SER A 181 5.50 8.72 -6.75
CA SER A 181 6.65 9.59 -6.59
C SER A 181 6.77 10.04 -5.12
N THR A 182 7.96 10.46 -4.71
CA THR A 182 8.22 11.02 -3.39
C THR A 182 8.91 12.37 -3.52
N GLU A 183 8.45 13.36 -2.77
CA GLU A 183 9.06 14.69 -2.70
C GLU A 183 9.21 15.10 -1.23
N ALA A 184 10.39 15.58 -0.85
CA ALA A 184 10.60 16.21 0.45
C ALA A 184 9.97 17.61 0.47
N LEU A 185 9.27 17.94 1.56
CA LEU A 185 8.58 19.22 1.71
C LEU A 185 9.35 20.24 2.56
N GLY A 186 10.36 19.80 3.30
CA GLY A 186 11.13 20.59 4.25
C GLY A 186 12.53 20.97 3.74
N PRO A 187 13.55 20.91 4.62
CA PRO A 187 14.92 21.32 4.32
C PRO A 187 15.57 20.57 3.15
N HIS A 188 15.12 19.35 2.85
CA HIS A 188 15.64 18.53 1.76
C HIS A 188 14.81 18.60 0.48
N LYS A 189 13.97 19.66 0.34
CA LYS A 189 13.15 19.85 -0.86
C LYS A 189 14.00 19.87 -2.13
N GLY A 190 13.59 19.05 -3.11
CA GLY A 190 14.30 18.88 -4.39
C GLY A 190 15.47 17.88 -4.33
N GLN A 191 15.80 17.33 -3.16
CA GLN A 191 16.78 16.25 -3.03
C GLN A 191 16.10 14.91 -3.21
N LEU A 192 16.86 13.95 -3.75
CA LEU A 192 16.40 12.58 -3.92
C LEU A 192 16.36 11.87 -2.56
N LEU A 193 15.21 11.32 -2.20
CA LEU A 193 15.06 10.43 -1.06
C LEU A 193 15.54 9.03 -1.45
N GLU A 194 16.33 8.44 -0.58
CA GLU A 194 16.88 7.10 -0.73
C GLU A 194 16.51 6.22 0.48
N LEU A 195 16.47 4.91 0.25
CA LEU A 195 16.21 3.90 1.27
C LEU A 195 17.30 2.82 1.21
N GLY A 196 18.18 2.76 2.21
CA GLY A 196 19.29 1.80 2.18
C GLY A 196 20.20 1.83 3.41
#